data_c59d330ec14b24199fa64610087d4251
#
_entry.id   c59d330ec14b24199fa64610087d4251
#
_cell.length_a   1.000
_cell.length_b   1.000
_cell.length_c   1.000
_cell.angle_alpha   90.00
_cell.angle_beta   90.00
_cell.angle_gamma   90.00
#
_symmetry.space_group_name_H-M   'P 1'
#
loop_
_entity.id
_entity.type
_entity.pdbx_description
1 polymer ?
#
loop_
_entity_poly.entity_id
_entity_poly.type
_entity_poly.pdbx_seq_one_letter_code
_entity_poly.pdbx_strand_id
1 'polypeptide(L)'
;EEPVDFPDIAQRVTSAILSGDAERGILVCGTGVGASIAGNKVPGIRAALTHDTHCAHQGVEHDNVNLICMGAWIIGIAVAKEILDAFISAEFSTDPDFRRRVDKLADMELKYAKELLS
;
A
#
# COMPACT_ATOMS: atom_id res chain seq x y z
N GLU A 1 -21.29 7.10 -16.99
CA GLU A 1 -20.67 6.19 -16.03
C GLU A 1 -21.22 6.43 -14.61
N GLU A 2 -21.53 5.36 -13.92
CA GLU A 2 -21.96 5.46 -12.53
C GLU A 2 -20.74 5.76 -11.64
N PRO A 3 -20.86 6.69 -10.67
CA PRO A 3 -19.81 6.91 -9.70
C PRO A 3 -19.58 5.66 -8.85
N VAL A 4 -18.33 5.44 -8.48
CA VAL A 4 -17.94 4.33 -7.59
C VAL A 4 -17.38 4.87 -6.29
N ASP A 5 -17.56 4.10 -5.23
CA ASP A 5 -16.98 4.42 -3.94
C ASP A 5 -15.56 3.84 -3.86
N PHE A 6 -14.60 4.67 -3.43
CA PHE A 6 -13.21 4.23 -3.39
C PHE A 6 -12.95 3.00 -2.51
N PRO A 7 -13.69 2.77 -1.38
CA PRO A 7 -13.47 1.56 -0.61
C PRO A 7 -13.76 0.27 -1.38
N ASP A 8 -14.74 0.29 -2.29
CA ASP A 8 -15.07 -0.88 -3.12
C ASP A 8 -13.95 -1.19 -4.10
N ILE A 9 -13.35 -0.16 -4.69
CA ILE A 9 -12.21 -0.33 -5.59
C ILE A 9 -10.98 -0.82 -4.80
N ALA A 10 -10.75 -0.26 -3.61
CA ALA A 10 -9.66 -0.70 -2.74
C ALA A 10 -9.77 -2.19 -2.41
N GLN A 11 -10.97 -2.68 -2.13
CA GLN A 11 -11.19 -4.10 -1.85
C GLN A 11 -10.85 -4.99 -3.06
N ARG A 12 -11.15 -4.55 -4.27
CA ARG A 12 -10.79 -5.30 -5.49
C ARG A 12 -9.27 -5.41 -5.65
N VAL A 13 -8.56 -4.32 -5.46
CA VAL A 13 -7.10 -4.29 -5.58
C VAL A 13 -6.44 -5.12 -4.48
N THR A 14 -6.86 -4.95 -3.24
CA THR A 14 -6.30 -5.69 -2.11
C THR A 14 -6.59 -7.19 -2.22
N SER A 15 -7.75 -7.57 -2.72
CA SER A 15 -8.09 -8.98 -2.97
C SER A 15 -7.14 -9.61 -4.00
N ALA A 16 -6.78 -8.90 -5.06
CA ALA A 16 -5.84 -9.38 -6.05
C ALA A 16 -4.44 -9.59 -5.47
N ILE A 17 -4.02 -8.71 -4.56
CA ILE A 17 -2.73 -8.85 -3.86
C ILE A 17 -2.76 -10.07 -2.93
N LEU A 18 -3.79 -10.19 -2.12
CA LEU A 18 -3.89 -11.27 -1.12
C LEU A 18 -4.08 -12.64 -1.75
N SER A 19 -4.73 -12.73 -2.90
CA SER A 19 -4.90 -13.99 -3.63
C SER A 19 -3.65 -14.44 -4.40
N GLY A 20 -2.67 -13.54 -4.54
CA GLY A 20 -1.47 -13.82 -5.31
C GLY A 20 -1.58 -13.52 -6.80
N ASP A 21 -2.71 -13.00 -7.26
CA ASP A 21 -2.87 -12.58 -8.66
C ASP A 21 -1.95 -11.40 -9.01
N ALA A 22 -1.60 -10.61 -8.01
CA ALA A 22 -0.62 -9.53 -8.13
C ALA A 22 0.28 -9.53 -6.90
N GLU A 23 1.54 -9.17 -7.08
CA GLU A 23 2.47 -9.02 -5.94
C GLU A 23 2.25 -7.70 -5.21
N ARG A 24 1.93 -6.65 -5.95
CA ARG A 24 1.76 -5.28 -5.48
C ARG A 24 0.62 -4.62 -6.22
N GLY A 25 0.06 -3.58 -5.61
CA GLY A 25 -1.03 -2.83 -6.19
C GLY A 25 -0.76 -1.33 -6.20
N ILE A 26 -1.54 -0.64 -7.02
CA ILE A 26 -1.49 0.80 -7.17
C ILE A 26 -2.92 1.31 -7.14
N LEU A 27 -3.19 2.31 -6.29
CA LEU A 27 -4.49 2.98 -6.23
C LEU A 27 -4.31 4.47 -6.45
N VAL A 28 -5.11 5.01 -7.35
CA VAL A 28 -5.12 6.44 -7.65
C VAL A 28 -6.50 7.00 -7.34
N CYS A 29 -6.56 8.04 -6.53
CA CYS A 29 -7.78 8.83 -6.34
C CYS A 29 -7.41 10.31 -6.35
N GLY A 30 -8.26 11.19 -5.87
CA GLY A 30 -7.98 12.63 -5.91
C GLY A 30 -6.72 13.02 -5.14
N THR A 31 -6.60 12.57 -3.89
CA THR A 31 -5.43 12.84 -3.03
C THR A 31 -4.63 11.57 -2.68
N GLY A 32 -5.22 10.41 -2.86
CA GLY A 32 -4.64 9.14 -2.42
C GLY A 32 -4.89 8.82 -0.94
N VAL A 33 -5.39 9.78 -0.17
CA VAL A 33 -5.58 9.62 1.29
C VAL A 33 -6.64 8.55 1.59
N GLY A 34 -7.81 8.65 0.98
CA GLY A 34 -8.88 7.67 1.18
C GLY A 34 -8.47 6.26 0.75
N ALA A 35 -7.81 6.14 -0.40
CA ALA A 35 -7.29 4.87 -0.89
C ALA A 35 -6.30 4.23 0.10
N SER A 36 -5.41 5.04 0.67
CA SER A 36 -4.44 4.59 1.68
C SER A 36 -5.13 4.09 2.95
N ILE A 37 -6.12 4.84 3.44
CA ILE A 37 -6.89 4.43 4.62
C ILE A 37 -7.61 3.12 4.35
N ALA A 38 -8.33 3.02 3.23
CA ALA A 38 -9.07 1.81 2.86
C ALA A 38 -8.14 0.60 2.72
N GLY A 39 -7.00 0.77 2.05
CA GLY A 39 -6.02 -0.29 1.91
C GLY A 39 -5.54 -0.82 3.24
N ASN A 40 -5.22 0.05 4.17
CA ASN A 40 -4.73 -0.33 5.50
C ASN A 40 -5.82 -0.88 6.43
N LYS A 41 -7.08 -0.88 6.02
CA LYS A 41 -8.14 -1.58 6.75
C LYS A 41 -8.15 -3.09 6.45
N VAL A 42 -7.46 -3.52 5.42
CA VAL A 42 -7.45 -4.91 4.99
C VAL A 42 -6.22 -5.62 5.58
N PRO A 43 -6.40 -6.65 6.40
CA PRO A 43 -5.28 -7.41 6.96
C PRO A 43 -4.36 -7.97 5.87
N GLY A 44 -3.05 -7.80 6.07
CA GLY A 44 -2.04 -8.22 5.10
C GLY A 44 -1.66 -7.16 4.07
N ILE A 45 -2.32 -6.00 4.09
CA ILE A 45 -2.01 -4.88 3.21
C ILE A 45 -1.22 -3.81 3.99
N ARG A 46 -0.12 -3.39 3.38
CA ARG A 46 0.69 -2.27 3.86
C ARG A 46 0.66 -1.21 2.78
N ALA A 47 -0.31 -0.31 2.91
CA ALA A 47 -0.53 0.77 1.96
C ALA A 47 0.23 2.02 2.38
N ALA A 48 0.84 2.69 1.41
CA ALA A 48 1.54 3.95 1.64
C ALA A 48 1.01 5.02 0.69
N LEU A 49 0.69 6.18 1.25
CA LEU A 49 0.42 7.38 0.48
C LEU A 49 1.76 7.97 0.06
N THR A 50 2.06 7.96 -1.23
CA THR A 50 3.40 8.27 -1.71
C THR A 50 3.36 9.20 -2.91
N HIS A 51 4.00 10.36 -2.77
CA HIS A 51 4.10 11.38 -3.81
C HIS A 51 5.56 11.73 -4.17
N ASP A 52 6.50 10.87 -3.79
CA ASP A 52 7.92 11.03 -4.10
C ASP A 52 8.56 9.66 -4.33
N THR A 53 9.69 9.67 -5.03
CA THR A 53 10.41 8.45 -5.39
C THR A 53 11.13 7.82 -4.20
N HIS A 54 11.60 8.63 -3.27
CA HIS A 54 12.32 8.12 -2.10
C HIS A 54 11.42 7.24 -1.24
N CYS A 55 10.23 7.74 -0.87
CA CYS A 55 9.27 6.96 -0.08
C CYS A 55 8.73 5.76 -0.84
N ALA A 56 8.57 5.86 -2.15
CA ALA A 56 8.12 4.73 -2.98
C ALA A 56 9.12 3.59 -2.94
N HIS A 57 10.40 3.88 -3.03
CA HIS A 57 11.47 2.89 -2.97
C HIS A 57 11.67 2.36 -1.55
N GLN A 58 11.88 3.27 -0.60
CA GLN A 58 12.18 2.89 0.78
C GLN A 58 10.99 2.22 1.48
N GLY A 59 9.76 2.58 1.14
CA GLY A 59 8.58 1.93 1.69
C GLY A 59 8.56 0.43 1.39
N VAL A 60 8.94 0.03 0.20
CA VAL A 60 9.09 -1.40 -0.14
C VAL A 60 10.31 -1.99 0.58
N GLU A 61 11.43 -1.32 0.48
CA GLU A 61 12.72 -1.82 0.99
C GLU A 61 12.69 -2.05 2.50
N HIS A 62 12.13 -1.13 3.27
CA HIS A 62 12.12 -1.19 4.73
C HIS A 62 10.82 -1.73 5.31
N ASP A 63 9.68 -1.39 4.73
CA ASP A 63 8.37 -1.65 5.32
C ASP A 63 7.54 -2.69 4.55
N ASN A 64 8.11 -3.24 3.49
CA ASN A 64 7.44 -4.20 2.63
C ASN A 64 6.06 -3.73 2.15
N VAL A 65 6.00 -2.46 1.73
CA VAL A 65 4.77 -1.87 1.19
C VAL A 65 4.33 -2.67 -0.04
N ASN A 66 3.08 -3.09 -0.06
CA ASN A 66 2.50 -3.84 -1.18
C ASN A 66 1.38 -3.10 -1.90
N LEU A 67 1.03 -1.91 -1.44
CA LEU A 67 0.03 -1.05 -2.07
C LEU A 67 0.50 0.40 -1.99
N ILE A 68 0.71 1.02 -3.15
CA ILE A 68 1.04 2.45 -3.20
C ILE A 68 -0.20 3.23 -3.61
N CYS A 69 -0.45 4.34 -2.94
CA CYS A 69 -1.59 5.22 -3.21
C CYS A 69 -1.08 6.60 -3.58
N MET A 70 -1.68 7.21 -4.58
CA MET A 70 -1.30 8.55 -5.02
C MET A 70 -2.51 9.35 -5.45
N GLY A 71 -2.36 10.66 -5.49
CA GLY A 71 -3.42 11.59 -5.84
C GLY A 71 -3.24 12.20 -7.23
N ALA A 72 -4.22 12.00 -8.09
CA ALA A 72 -4.22 12.60 -9.44
C ALA A 72 -4.27 14.13 -9.39
N TRP A 73 -4.76 14.71 -8.30
CA TRP A 73 -4.79 16.16 -8.10
C TRP A 73 -3.48 16.70 -7.53
N ILE A 74 -2.58 15.84 -7.08
CA ILE A 74 -1.37 16.23 -6.35
C ILE A 74 -0.15 16.23 -7.26
N ILE A 75 -0.05 15.23 -8.14
CA ILE A 75 1.13 15.06 -9.00
C ILE A 75 0.71 14.92 -10.47
N GLY A 76 1.63 15.29 -11.35
CA GLY A 76 1.47 15.08 -12.79
C GLY A 76 1.95 13.70 -13.23
N ILE A 77 1.68 13.37 -14.49
CA ILE A 77 1.99 12.06 -15.06
C ILE A 77 3.49 11.74 -15.04
N ALA A 78 4.34 12.72 -15.33
CA ALA A 78 5.79 12.47 -15.35
C ALA A 78 6.32 12.04 -13.99
N VAL A 79 5.89 12.72 -12.92
CA VAL A 79 6.28 12.37 -11.55
C VAL A 79 5.66 11.04 -11.15
N ALA A 80 4.40 10.78 -11.51
CA ALA A 80 3.74 9.51 -11.24
C ALA A 80 4.51 8.33 -11.83
N LYS A 81 5.00 8.46 -13.07
CA LYS A 81 5.81 7.41 -13.70
C LYS A 81 7.11 7.15 -12.95
N GLU A 82 7.79 8.19 -12.50
CA GLU A 82 9.02 8.04 -11.70
C GLU A 82 8.74 7.33 -10.37
N ILE A 83 7.64 7.67 -9.72
CA ILE A 83 7.21 7.03 -8.48
C ILE A 83 6.92 5.55 -8.72
N LEU A 84 6.19 5.22 -9.78
CA LEU A 84 5.86 3.85 -10.12
C LEU A 84 7.10 3.02 -10.43
N ASP A 85 8.06 3.56 -11.17
CA ASP A 85 9.32 2.89 -11.47
C ASP A 85 10.10 2.58 -10.18
N ALA A 86 10.18 3.55 -9.28
CA ALA A 86 10.83 3.37 -7.99
C ALA A 86 10.14 2.30 -7.13
N PHE A 87 8.83 2.26 -7.13
CA PHE A 87 8.04 1.29 -6.38
C PHE A 87 8.18 -0.13 -6.95
N ILE A 88 8.07 -0.28 -8.26
CA ILE A 88 8.10 -1.60 -8.92
C ILE A 88 9.50 -2.22 -8.86
N SER A 89 10.55 -1.42 -8.98
CA SER A 89 11.92 -1.91 -8.98
C SER A 89 12.48 -2.21 -7.59
N ALA A 90 11.84 -1.72 -6.53
CA ALA A 90 12.31 -1.93 -5.17
C ALA A 90 12.03 -3.37 -4.69
N GLU A 91 12.91 -3.88 -3.84
CA GLU A 91 12.76 -5.20 -3.21
C GLU A 91 12.82 -5.06 -1.70
N PHE A 92 12.07 -5.91 -1.01
CA PHE A 92 12.11 -5.94 0.45
C PHE A 92 13.51 -6.39 0.92
N SER A 93 14.10 -5.61 1.81
CA SER A 93 15.43 -5.87 2.33
C SER A 93 15.52 -7.22 3.04
N THR A 94 16.68 -7.86 2.93
CA THR A 94 16.99 -9.06 3.72
C THR A 94 17.52 -8.74 5.11
N ASP A 95 17.70 -7.47 5.44
CA ASP A 95 18.17 -7.04 6.76
C ASP A 95 17.19 -7.48 7.86
N PRO A 96 17.67 -8.23 8.87
CA PRO A 96 16.82 -8.74 9.94
C PRO A 96 16.08 -7.65 10.71
N ASP A 97 16.63 -6.45 10.81
CA ASP A 97 16.01 -5.36 11.55
C ASP A 97 14.71 -4.89 10.87
N PHE A 98 14.71 -4.75 9.55
CA PHE A 98 13.51 -4.37 8.82
C PHE A 98 12.49 -5.50 8.84
N ARG A 99 12.91 -6.74 8.68
CA ARG A 99 12.02 -7.90 8.72
C ARG A 99 11.34 -8.05 10.07
N ARG A 100 12.09 -7.86 11.14
CA ARG A 100 11.53 -7.87 12.50
C ARG A 100 10.45 -6.80 12.68
N ARG A 101 10.66 -5.60 12.17
CA ARG A 101 9.70 -4.50 12.27
C ARG A 101 8.43 -4.80 11.47
N VAL A 102 8.55 -5.35 10.29
CA VAL A 102 7.39 -5.75 9.47
C VAL A 102 6.61 -6.89 10.14
N ASP A 103 7.30 -7.86 10.74
CA ASP A 103 6.65 -8.92 11.53
C ASP A 103 5.88 -8.34 12.71
N LYS A 104 6.41 -7.34 13.38
CA LYS A 104 5.70 -6.64 14.46
C LYS A 104 4.45 -5.91 13.99
N LEU A 105 4.46 -5.37 12.77
CA LEU A 105 3.24 -4.79 12.17
C LEU A 105 2.16 -5.85 12.00
N ALA A 106 2.52 -7.03 11.53
CA ALA A 106 1.58 -8.14 11.39
C ALA A 106 1.04 -8.60 12.76
N ASP A 107 1.89 -8.64 13.78
CA ASP A 107 1.49 -8.97 15.14
C ASP A 107 0.50 -7.96 15.72
N MET A 108 0.72 -6.68 15.47
CA MET A 108 -0.20 -5.61 15.87
C MET A 108 -1.57 -5.78 15.23
N GLU A 109 -1.59 -6.07 13.95
CA GLU A 109 -2.81 -6.28 13.17
C GLU A 109 -3.65 -7.42 13.78
N LEU A 110 -3.01 -8.56 14.05
CA LEU A 110 -3.66 -9.72 14.64
C LEU A 110 -4.15 -9.44 16.08
N LYS A 111 -3.34 -8.78 16.87
CA LYS A 111 -3.68 -8.43 18.27
C LYS A 111 -4.95 -7.59 18.34
N TYR A 112 -5.01 -6.51 17.57
CA TYR A 112 -6.16 -5.60 17.63
C TYR A 112 -7.39 -6.17 16.97
N ALA A 113 -7.26 -7.01 15.95
CA ALA A 113 -8.39 -7.74 15.39
C ALA A 113 -9.02 -8.68 16.43
N LYS A 114 -8.21 -9.39 17.21
CA LYS A 114 -8.69 -10.26 18.30
C LYS A 114 -9.40 -9.46 19.40
N GLU A 115 -8.88 -8.30 19.77
CA GLU A 115 -9.49 -7.44 20.78
C GLU A 115 -10.88 -6.95 20.36
N LEU A 116 -11.07 -6.66 19.07
CA LEU A 116 -12.37 -6.26 18.55
C LEU A 116 -13.42 -7.39 18.59
N LEU A 117 -12.97 -8.64 18.58
CA LEU A 117 -13.84 -9.81 18.57
C LEU A 117 -14.14 -10.37 19.97
N SER A 118 -13.47 -9.84 20.98
CA SER A 118 -13.63 -10.33 22.35
C SER A 118 -14.75 -9.60 23.15
#